data_4faf9c4cda051c04632aee72e0bb821e
#
_entry.id   4faf9c4cda051c04632aee72e0bb821e
#
_cell.length_a   1.000
_cell.length_b   1.000
_cell.length_c   1.000
_cell.angle_alpha   90.00
_cell.angle_beta   90.00
_cell.angle_gamma   90.00
#
_symmetry.space_group_name_H-M   'P 1'
#
loop_
_entity.id
_entity.type
_entity.pdbx_description
1 polymer ?
#
loop_
_entity_poly.entity_id
_entity_poly.type
_entity_poly.pdbx_seq_one_letter_code
_entity_poly.pdbx_strand_id
1 'polypeptide(L)'
;MRKLITSTALLLALVFTMNSCQKGDIAQDVNSLGIGSYVTLTAAGNLNVDATNLAGKVSIEVAQYGSEQEKIILYVSKGNTSLNRSTWKKIKEVPISNGSYKLELSGQEIVTALGITAAPGDQYTIYNQIVTKDGRTFDVVNTFADFAGLPAYNMALTWKATVVCPFVPAAAAGTYVITADNWDGATGETCDVTATATSATLTYAFPYAAPPGVNPLVLTVNAATGGVTVAKQTYGSYGTGFENFTATGSGFFFSCTGQITLSLTHVSGGGTGYGTYPLRLSKL
;
A
#
# COMPACT_ATOMS: atom_id res chain seq x y z
N MET A 1 3.82 -29.06 -73.40
CA MET A 1 2.63 -28.51 -72.73
C MET A 1 2.64 -28.70 -71.20
N ARG A 2 2.99 -29.87 -70.63
CA ARG A 2 3.02 -30.07 -69.18
C ARG A 2 3.95 -29.10 -68.37
N LYS A 3 5.12 -28.74 -68.91
CA LYS A 3 6.07 -27.83 -68.22
C LYS A 3 5.62 -26.36 -68.20
N LEU A 4 4.76 -25.96 -69.12
CA LEU A 4 4.23 -24.59 -69.18
C LEU A 4 3.15 -24.39 -68.10
N ILE A 5 2.32 -25.41 -67.91
CA ILE A 5 1.20 -25.36 -66.88
C ILE A 5 1.73 -25.31 -65.47
N THR A 6 2.81 -26.06 -65.17
CA THR A 6 3.43 -26.03 -63.85
C THR A 6 4.10 -24.68 -63.55
N SER A 7 4.74 -24.03 -64.58
CA SER A 7 5.35 -22.71 -64.36
C SER A 7 4.30 -21.61 -64.12
N THR A 8 3.15 -21.66 -64.78
CA THR A 8 2.06 -20.69 -64.65
C THR A 8 1.36 -20.85 -63.31
N ALA A 9 1.16 -22.10 -62.83
CA ALA A 9 0.60 -22.37 -61.54
C ALA A 9 1.49 -21.90 -60.38
N LEU A 10 2.82 -22.03 -60.52
CA LEU A 10 3.79 -21.57 -59.54
C LEU A 10 3.82 -20.04 -59.48
N LEU A 11 3.74 -19.35 -60.61
CA LEU A 11 3.67 -17.89 -60.66
C LEU A 11 2.37 -17.34 -60.04
N LEU A 12 1.24 -18.00 -60.29
CA LEU A 12 -0.03 -17.62 -59.69
C LEU A 12 -0.01 -17.81 -58.16
N ALA A 13 0.57 -18.89 -57.64
CA ALA A 13 0.73 -19.13 -56.21
C ALA A 13 1.61 -18.06 -55.55
N LEU A 14 2.68 -17.60 -56.24
CA LEU A 14 3.55 -16.54 -55.71
C LEU A 14 2.82 -15.17 -55.62
N VAL A 15 1.93 -14.86 -56.53
CA VAL A 15 1.14 -13.61 -56.53
C VAL A 15 0.12 -13.61 -55.42
N PHE A 16 -0.46 -14.77 -55.08
CA PHE A 16 -1.40 -14.88 -53.94
C PHE A 16 -0.70 -14.80 -52.57
N THR A 17 0.55 -15.20 -52.44
CA THR A 17 1.31 -15.09 -51.20
C THR A 17 1.79 -13.67 -50.92
N MET A 18 1.96 -12.84 -51.93
CA MET A 18 2.34 -11.44 -51.77
C MET A 18 1.19 -10.53 -51.26
N ASN A 19 -0.05 -10.95 -51.42
CA ASN A 19 -1.20 -10.22 -50.89
C ASN A 19 -1.54 -10.57 -49.43
N SER A 20 -0.83 -11.53 -48.84
CA SER A 20 -1.06 -11.94 -47.43
C SER A 20 -0.44 -10.98 -46.38
N CYS A 21 0.36 -10.00 -46.84
CA CYS A 21 0.79 -8.88 -46.01
C CYS A 21 0.10 -7.58 -46.45
N GLN A 22 -1.21 -7.59 -46.58
CA GLN A 22 -1.93 -6.36 -46.36
C GLN A 22 -1.69 -6.01 -44.90
N LYS A 23 -0.83 -5.02 -44.63
CA LYS A 23 -0.93 -4.20 -43.44
C LYS A 23 -2.40 -3.79 -43.43
N GLY A 24 -3.20 -4.51 -42.65
CA GLY A 24 -4.56 -4.04 -42.33
C GLY A 24 -4.43 -2.60 -41.88
N ASP A 25 -5.39 -1.82 -42.19
CA ASP A 25 -5.49 -0.37 -41.96
C ASP A 25 -5.22 0.11 -40.54
N ILE A 26 -4.53 -0.65 -39.70
CA ILE A 26 -4.02 -0.25 -38.37
C ILE A 26 -3.16 1.02 -38.50
N ALA A 27 -2.46 1.24 -39.62
CA ALA A 27 -1.68 2.46 -39.80
C ALA A 27 -2.52 3.68 -40.20
N GLN A 28 -3.73 3.50 -40.73
CA GLN A 28 -4.64 4.62 -41.01
C GLN A 28 -5.45 5.04 -39.80
N ASP A 29 -5.63 4.14 -38.84
CA ASP A 29 -6.47 4.40 -37.66
C ASP A 29 -5.69 5.01 -36.48
N VAL A 30 -4.37 5.10 -36.53
CA VAL A 30 -3.57 5.76 -35.49
C VAL A 30 -3.96 7.23 -35.33
N ASN A 31 -4.39 7.89 -36.39
CA ASN A 31 -4.88 9.26 -36.35
C ASN A 31 -6.35 9.36 -35.81
N SER A 32 -7.08 8.24 -35.82
CA SER A 32 -8.42 8.13 -35.24
C SER A 32 -8.38 7.62 -33.78
N LEU A 33 -7.26 7.10 -33.32
CA LEU A 33 -7.04 6.78 -31.92
C LEU A 33 -7.05 8.08 -31.12
N GLY A 34 -8.12 8.32 -30.41
CA GLY A 34 -8.22 9.48 -29.53
C GLY A 34 -7.11 9.47 -28.47
N ILE A 35 -6.65 10.66 -28.11
CA ILE A 35 -5.71 10.83 -27.02
C ILE A 35 -6.35 10.29 -25.74
N GLY A 36 -5.64 9.44 -24.99
CA GLY A 36 -6.05 8.98 -23.67
C GLY A 36 -6.05 10.13 -22.65
N SER A 37 -6.54 9.86 -21.47
CA SER A 37 -6.57 10.86 -20.40
C SER A 37 -6.26 10.22 -19.05
N TYR A 38 -5.44 10.89 -18.25
CA TYR A 38 -5.15 10.50 -16.87
C TYR A 38 -4.83 11.74 -16.03
N VAL A 39 -4.67 11.55 -14.73
CA VAL A 39 -4.13 12.59 -13.85
C VAL A 39 -2.74 12.20 -13.38
N THR A 40 -1.83 13.17 -13.38
CA THR A 40 -0.48 13.03 -12.83
C THR A 40 -0.48 13.41 -11.37
N LEU A 41 0.21 12.65 -10.53
CA LEU A 41 0.46 13.02 -9.14
C LEU A 41 1.44 14.21 -9.09
N THR A 42 1.03 15.33 -8.52
CA THR A 42 1.90 16.51 -8.34
C THR A 42 2.43 16.61 -6.92
N ALA A 43 1.64 16.19 -5.93
CA ALA A 43 2.08 16.06 -4.55
C ALA A 43 1.27 15.00 -3.79
N ALA A 44 1.92 14.28 -2.89
CA ALA A 44 1.24 13.47 -1.88
C ALA A 44 0.83 14.39 -0.72
N GLY A 45 -0.45 14.35 -0.35
CA GLY A 45 -0.97 15.00 0.85
C GLY A 45 -0.96 14.06 2.06
N ASN A 46 -1.89 14.29 2.98
CA ASN A 46 -2.12 13.35 4.08
C ASN A 46 -2.78 12.06 3.55
N LEU A 47 -2.16 10.92 3.81
CA LEU A 47 -2.68 9.59 3.43
C LEU A 47 -3.13 8.77 4.65
N ASN A 48 -3.21 9.39 5.83
CA ASN A 48 -3.60 8.72 7.07
C ASN A 48 -5.03 9.09 7.46
N VAL A 49 -5.87 8.08 7.61
CA VAL A 49 -7.21 8.19 8.20
C VAL A 49 -7.05 8.01 9.71
N ASP A 50 -7.36 9.04 10.48
CA ASP A 50 -7.35 8.93 11.94
C ASP A 50 -8.60 8.17 12.41
N ALA A 51 -8.40 7.00 13.02
CA ALA A 51 -9.48 6.16 13.53
C ALA A 51 -10.31 6.86 14.64
N THR A 52 -9.74 7.85 15.33
CA THR A 52 -10.39 8.60 16.39
C THR A 52 -11.09 9.86 15.88
N ASN A 53 -10.78 10.29 14.65
CA ASN A 53 -11.34 11.47 14.01
C ASN A 53 -11.57 11.25 12.51
N LEU A 54 -12.63 10.57 12.15
CA LEU A 54 -12.99 10.28 10.76
C LEU A 54 -13.39 11.52 9.94
N ALA A 55 -13.57 12.70 10.56
CA ALA A 55 -13.77 13.96 9.85
C ALA A 55 -12.47 14.46 9.19
N GLY A 56 -11.31 13.98 9.65
CA GLY A 56 -10.01 14.24 9.06
C GLY A 56 -9.96 13.81 7.59
N LYS A 57 -9.17 14.55 6.81
CA LYS A 57 -9.13 14.36 5.35
C LYS A 57 -7.82 13.72 4.92
N VAL A 58 -7.95 12.79 3.98
CA VAL A 58 -6.85 12.25 3.16
C VAL A 58 -6.88 12.91 1.79
N SER A 59 -5.72 13.17 1.20
CA SER A 59 -5.66 13.88 -0.07
C SER A 59 -4.41 13.57 -0.87
N ILE A 60 -4.51 13.75 -2.18
CA ILE A 60 -3.40 13.90 -3.12
C ILE A 60 -3.63 15.16 -3.96
N GLU A 61 -2.56 15.73 -4.49
CA GLU A 61 -2.64 16.78 -5.50
C GLU A 61 -2.34 16.18 -6.87
N VAL A 62 -3.16 16.55 -7.84
CA VAL A 62 -3.05 16.02 -9.20
C VAL A 62 -3.21 17.13 -10.24
N ALA A 63 -2.69 16.88 -11.43
CA ALA A 63 -2.92 17.71 -12.62
C ALA A 63 -3.44 16.86 -13.76
N GLN A 64 -4.31 17.42 -14.61
CA GLN A 64 -4.82 16.70 -15.77
C GLN A 64 -3.76 16.53 -16.85
N TYR A 65 -3.83 15.42 -17.58
CA TYR A 65 -3.01 15.14 -18.75
C TYR A 65 -3.83 14.43 -19.84
N GLY A 66 -3.59 14.77 -21.08
CA GLY A 66 -4.27 14.19 -22.23
C GLY A 66 -5.53 14.91 -22.64
N SER A 67 -6.57 14.18 -23.06
CA SER A 67 -7.85 14.73 -23.49
C SER A 67 -8.55 15.53 -22.41
N GLU A 68 -9.34 16.53 -22.80
CA GLU A 68 -10.11 17.34 -21.86
C GLU A 68 -10.99 16.48 -20.96
N GLN A 69 -10.81 16.67 -19.66
CA GLN A 69 -11.55 15.97 -18.62
C GLN A 69 -12.78 16.77 -18.22
N GLU A 70 -13.88 16.07 -17.93
CA GLU A 70 -15.10 16.66 -17.36
C GLU A 70 -15.08 16.58 -15.84
N LYS A 71 -14.80 15.35 -15.33
CA LYS A 71 -14.82 15.06 -13.90
C LYS A 71 -13.98 13.83 -13.58
N ILE A 72 -13.68 13.66 -12.29
CA ILE A 72 -13.15 12.41 -11.74
C ILE A 72 -14.21 11.80 -10.82
N ILE A 73 -14.47 10.52 -10.98
CA ILE A 73 -15.29 9.75 -10.05
C ILE A 73 -14.35 9.00 -9.11
N LEU A 74 -14.48 9.26 -7.82
CA LEU A 74 -13.69 8.59 -6.79
C LEU A 74 -14.44 7.35 -6.30
N TYR A 75 -13.73 6.22 -6.37
CA TYR A 75 -14.18 4.94 -5.79
C TYR A 75 -13.21 4.48 -4.72
N VAL A 76 -13.63 3.53 -3.92
CA VAL A 76 -12.79 2.90 -2.88
C VAL A 76 -13.03 1.40 -2.80
N SER A 77 -11.98 0.66 -2.44
CA SER A 77 -12.08 -0.71 -1.92
C SER A 77 -11.22 -0.87 -0.68
N LYS A 78 -11.54 -1.86 0.16
CA LYS A 78 -10.67 -2.23 1.30
C LYS A 78 -9.54 -3.12 0.80
N GLY A 79 -8.32 -2.86 1.28
CA GLY A 79 -7.12 -3.65 1.00
C GLY A 79 -6.38 -3.22 -0.26
N ASN A 80 -5.78 -4.18 -0.95
CA ASN A 80 -4.95 -3.95 -2.13
C ASN A 80 -5.76 -3.55 -3.36
N THR A 81 -5.08 -2.98 -4.35
CA THR A 81 -5.67 -2.61 -5.64
C THR A 81 -6.35 -3.82 -6.29
N SER A 82 -7.62 -3.66 -6.63
CA SER A 82 -8.42 -4.66 -7.34
C SER A 82 -8.73 -4.14 -8.75
N LEU A 83 -8.48 -4.97 -9.76
CA LEU A 83 -8.87 -4.68 -11.14
C LEU A 83 -10.34 -5.04 -11.42
N ASN A 84 -11.05 -5.60 -10.46
CA ASN A 84 -12.47 -5.90 -10.56
C ASN A 84 -13.31 -4.72 -10.07
N ARG A 85 -13.87 -3.94 -11.01
CA ARG A 85 -14.70 -2.76 -10.69
C ARG A 85 -15.93 -3.08 -9.83
N SER A 86 -16.43 -4.32 -9.82
CA SER A 86 -17.58 -4.70 -8.97
C SER A 86 -17.29 -4.59 -7.47
N THR A 87 -15.99 -4.66 -7.09
CA THR A 87 -15.55 -4.47 -5.70
C THR A 87 -15.42 -3.01 -5.29
N TRP A 88 -15.49 -2.08 -6.23
CA TRP A 88 -15.34 -0.66 -5.97
C TRP A 88 -16.65 -0.05 -5.49
N LYS A 89 -16.58 0.80 -4.49
CA LYS A 89 -17.72 1.57 -4.00
C LYS A 89 -17.52 3.02 -4.38
N LYS A 90 -18.50 3.59 -5.08
CA LYS A 90 -18.47 5.01 -5.45
C LYS A 90 -18.57 5.87 -4.20
N ILE A 91 -17.71 6.88 -4.09
CA ILE A 91 -17.73 7.88 -3.02
C ILE A 91 -18.40 9.16 -3.55
N LYS A 92 -17.74 9.82 -4.50
CA LYS A 92 -18.21 11.10 -5.04
C LYS A 92 -17.63 11.41 -6.42
N GLU A 93 -18.16 12.47 -7.03
CA GLU A 93 -17.62 13.08 -8.23
C GLU A 93 -16.90 14.37 -7.88
N VAL A 94 -15.77 14.61 -8.51
CA VAL A 94 -14.97 15.82 -8.34
C VAL A 94 -14.88 16.52 -9.68
N PRO A 95 -15.37 17.78 -9.79
CA PRO A 95 -15.20 18.56 -11.02
C PRO A 95 -13.74 18.85 -11.28
N ILE A 96 -13.37 18.96 -12.54
CA ILE A 96 -12.00 19.30 -12.94
C ILE A 96 -11.77 20.80 -12.78
N SER A 97 -10.61 21.13 -12.22
CA SER A 97 -10.08 22.48 -12.13
C SER A 97 -8.84 22.62 -13.01
N ASN A 98 -8.61 23.83 -13.53
CA ASN A 98 -7.39 24.11 -14.29
C ASN A 98 -6.16 24.09 -13.37
N GLY A 99 -5.05 23.57 -13.89
CA GLY A 99 -3.80 23.44 -13.12
C GLY A 99 -3.80 22.24 -12.17
N SER A 100 -3.09 22.35 -11.07
CA SER A 100 -3.09 21.34 -10.01
C SER A 100 -4.28 21.56 -9.07
N TYR A 101 -4.91 20.45 -8.64
CA TYR A 101 -6.04 20.48 -7.71
C TYR A 101 -6.02 19.26 -6.78
N LYS A 102 -6.73 19.38 -5.66
CA LYS A 102 -6.78 18.30 -4.66
C LYS A 102 -7.90 17.32 -4.94
N LEU A 103 -7.57 16.03 -4.89
CA LEU A 103 -8.53 14.96 -4.66
C LEU A 103 -8.53 14.67 -3.16
N GLU A 104 -9.67 14.92 -2.51
CA GLU A 104 -9.76 14.93 -1.06
C GLU A 104 -10.99 14.14 -0.61
N LEU A 105 -10.79 13.27 0.42
CA LEU A 105 -11.82 12.46 1.04
C LEU A 105 -11.68 12.52 2.56
N SER A 106 -12.80 12.56 3.29
CA SER A 106 -12.78 12.31 4.72
C SER A 106 -12.77 10.80 5.01
N GLY A 107 -12.25 10.42 6.17
CA GLY A 107 -12.35 9.03 6.65
C GLY A 107 -13.82 8.58 6.72
N GLN A 108 -14.74 9.49 7.10
CA GLN A 108 -16.17 9.19 7.17
C GLN A 108 -16.78 8.88 5.79
N GLU A 109 -16.40 9.62 4.73
CA GLU A 109 -16.87 9.31 3.36
C GLU A 109 -16.44 7.91 2.93
N ILE A 110 -15.19 7.53 3.25
CA ILE A 110 -14.62 6.22 2.93
C ILE A 110 -15.40 5.09 3.61
N VAL A 111 -15.54 5.14 4.95
CA VAL A 111 -16.21 4.06 5.69
C VAL A 111 -17.69 3.97 5.38
N THR A 112 -18.35 5.10 5.11
CA THR A 112 -19.76 5.13 4.69
C THR A 112 -19.94 4.44 3.34
N ALA A 113 -19.09 4.74 2.35
CA ALA A 113 -19.16 4.11 1.04
C ALA A 113 -18.92 2.59 1.11
N LEU A 114 -18.03 2.16 2.00
CA LEU A 114 -17.71 0.73 2.20
C LEU A 114 -18.73 0.00 3.09
N GLY A 115 -19.52 0.72 3.90
CA GLY A 115 -20.44 0.13 4.89
C GLY A 115 -19.71 -0.60 6.03
N ILE A 116 -18.55 -0.08 6.46
CA ILE A 116 -17.68 -0.70 7.48
C ILE A 116 -17.32 0.28 8.60
N THR A 117 -16.72 -0.24 9.66
CA THR A 117 -16.03 0.55 10.69
C THR A 117 -14.53 0.57 10.38
N ALA A 118 -13.88 1.72 10.54
CA ALA A 118 -12.45 1.85 10.41
C ALA A 118 -11.74 1.15 11.57
N ALA A 119 -10.81 0.27 11.27
CA ALA A 119 -9.93 -0.35 12.25
C ALA A 119 -8.47 0.09 11.99
N PRO A 120 -7.70 0.48 13.03
CA PRO A 120 -6.29 0.80 12.88
C PRO A 120 -5.53 -0.31 12.15
N GLY A 121 -4.70 0.08 11.18
CA GLY A 121 -4.02 -0.85 10.28
C GLY A 121 -4.79 -1.22 9.00
N ASP A 122 -6.08 -0.90 8.91
CA ASP A 122 -6.83 -1.05 7.66
C ASP A 122 -6.21 -0.19 6.55
N GLN A 123 -6.19 -0.72 5.35
CA GLN A 123 -5.79 0.01 4.15
C GLN A 123 -6.97 0.14 3.20
N TYR A 124 -7.12 1.31 2.61
CA TYR A 124 -8.11 1.60 1.60
C TYR A 124 -7.41 1.99 0.30
N THR A 125 -7.79 1.37 -0.81
CA THR A 125 -7.36 1.80 -2.13
C THR A 125 -8.43 2.70 -2.72
N ILE A 126 -8.05 3.92 -3.06
CA ILE A 126 -8.90 4.89 -3.75
C ILE A 126 -8.57 4.80 -5.25
N TYR A 127 -9.60 4.80 -6.09
CA TYR A 127 -9.51 4.73 -7.54
C TYR A 127 -10.00 6.03 -8.15
N ASN A 128 -9.23 6.55 -9.08
CA ASN A 128 -9.58 7.73 -9.85
C ASN A 128 -10.07 7.27 -11.23
N GLN A 129 -11.37 7.35 -11.47
CA GLN A 129 -11.93 7.15 -12.80
C GLN A 129 -12.15 8.50 -13.46
N ILE A 130 -11.36 8.78 -14.47
CA ILE A 130 -11.40 10.02 -15.24
C ILE A 130 -12.50 9.91 -16.28
N VAL A 131 -13.41 10.89 -16.35
CA VAL A 131 -14.41 11.05 -17.39
C VAL A 131 -14.01 12.23 -18.26
N THR A 132 -13.88 12.02 -19.54
CA THR A 132 -13.57 13.07 -20.52
C THR A 132 -14.85 13.73 -21.05
N LYS A 133 -14.74 14.94 -21.60
CA LYS A 133 -15.89 15.68 -22.16
C LYS A 133 -16.57 14.96 -23.34
N ASP A 134 -15.84 14.07 -24.02
CA ASP A 134 -16.40 13.21 -25.08
C ASP A 134 -17.01 11.90 -24.53
N GLY A 135 -17.13 11.76 -23.21
CA GLY A 135 -17.80 10.66 -22.54
C GLY A 135 -16.98 9.38 -22.35
N ARG A 136 -15.70 9.35 -22.76
CA ARG A 136 -14.82 8.22 -22.48
C ARG A 136 -14.42 8.18 -21.02
N THR A 137 -14.09 6.98 -20.53
CA THR A 137 -13.65 6.79 -19.14
C THR A 137 -12.29 6.10 -19.11
N PHE A 138 -11.42 6.55 -18.21
CA PHE A 138 -10.07 6.00 -18.00
C PHE A 138 -9.85 5.73 -16.52
N ASP A 139 -9.36 4.54 -16.19
CA ASP A 139 -9.00 4.13 -14.84
C ASP A 139 -7.94 3.01 -14.89
N VAL A 140 -7.54 2.49 -13.74
CA VAL A 140 -6.50 1.45 -13.65
C VAL A 140 -6.86 0.14 -14.38
N VAL A 141 -8.13 -0.13 -14.66
CA VAL A 141 -8.56 -1.38 -15.32
C VAL A 141 -8.36 -1.33 -16.82
N ASN A 142 -8.58 -0.16 -17.44
CA ASN A 142 -8.45 0.01 -18.90
C ASN A 142 -7.19 0.80 -19.31
N THR A 143 -6.27 1.00 -18.36
CA THR A 143 -4.94 1.54 -18.64
C THR A 143 -3.93 0.40 -18.68
N PHE A 144 -3.10 0.36 -19.72
CA PHE A 144 -2.10 -0.67 -19.86
C PHE A 144 -1.08 -0.60 -18.69
N ALA A 145 -0.85 -1.74 -18.03
CA ALA A 145 -0.10 -1.79 -16.77
C ALA A 145 1.33 -1.24 -16.90
N ASP A 146 1.99 -1.52 -18.03
CA ASP A 146 3.36 -1.04 -18.28
C ASP A 146 3.44 0.49 -18.32
N PHE A 147 2.41 1.17 -18.86
CA PHE A 147 2.35 2.62 -18.83
C PHE A 147 1.99 3.17 -17.46
N ALA A 148 1.04 2.55 -16.79
CA ALA A 148 0.60 2.98 -15.46
C ALA A 148 1.73 2.90 -14.42
N GLY A 149 2.65 1.94 -14.58
CA GLY A 149 3.80 1.73 -13.70
C GLY A 149 5.04 2.57 -14.01
N LEU A 150 5.09 3.27 -15.16
CA LEU A 150 6.28 4.04 -15.53
C LEU A 150 6.37 5.36 -14.75
N PRO A 151 7.48 5.59 -14.01
CA PRO A 151 7.68 6.82 -13.24
C PRO A 151 7.59 8.10 -14.08
N ALA A 152 7.95 8.03 -15.37
CA ALA A 152 7.90 9.16 -16.29
C ALA A 152 6.50 9.75 -16.48
N TYR A 153 5.45 8.94 -16.33
CA TYR A 153 4.05 9.40 -16.46
C TYR A 153 3.45 9.81 -15.12
N ASN A 154 4.00 9.30 -14.01
CA ASN A 154 3.54 9.59 -12.64
C ASN A 154 2.00 9.54 -12.50
N MET A 155 1.37 8.52 -13.11
CA MET A 155 -0.09 8.40 -13.17
C MET A 155 -0.69 8.15 -11.79
N ALA A 156 -1.62 8.98 -11.38
CA ALA A 156 -2.38 8.81 -10.15
C ALA A 156 -3.74 8.16 -10.44
N LEU A 157 -3.74 6.93 -10.99
CA LEU A 157 -4.98 6.16 -11.21
C LEU A 157 -5.50 5.52 -9.92
N THR A 158 -4.60 5.25 -8.98
CA THR A 158 -4.93 4.75 -7.64
C THR A 158 -4.01 5.38 -6.61
N TRP A 159 -4.50 5.47 -5.39
CA TRP A 159 -3.71 5.85 -4.22
C TRP A 159 -4.24 5.16 -2.96
N LYS A 160 -3.44 5.07 -1.92
CA LYS A 160 -3.79 4.32 -0.71
C LYS A 160 -3.90 5.25 0.48
N ALA A 161 -4.91 5.01 1.32
CA ALA A 161 -5.04 5.59 2.64
C ALA A 161 -4.96 4.48 3.69
N THR A 162 -4.26 4.77 4.80
CA THR A 162 -4.08 3.82 5.91
C THR A 162 -4.76 4.36 7.15
N VAL A 163 -5.51 3.50 7.84
CA VAL A 163 -6.11 3.86 9.12
C VAL A 163 -5.05 3.82 10.20
N VAL A 164 -4.86 4.96 10.85
CA VAL A 164 -3.88 5.15 11.93
C VAL A 164 -4.59 5.59 13.20
N CYS A 165 -3.87 5.54 14.30
CA CYS A 165 -4.32 6.01 15.58
C CYS A 165 -3.18 6.83 16.19
N PRO A 166 -3.38 8.12 16.48
CA PRO A 166 -2.37 8.93 17.14
C PRO A 166 -1.90 8.27 18.44
N PHE A 167 -0.59 8.30 18.66
CA PHE A 167 -0.01 7.67 19.82
C PHE A 167 -0.23 8.51 21.07
N VAL A 168 -0.93 7.93 22.05
CA VAL A 168 -1.22 8.55 23.36
C VAL A 168 -0.46 7.79 24.44
N PRO A 169 0.62 8.33 25.02
CA PRO A 169 1.47 7.62 25.97
C PRO A 169 0.72 7.04 27.16
N ALA A 170 -0.20 7.80 27.75
CA ALA A 170 -1.00 7.35 28.89
C ALA A 170 -1.91 6.14 28.55
N ALA A 171 -2.42 6.08 27.33
CA ALA A 171 -3.20 4.94 26.84
C ALA A 171 -2.30 3.75 26.46
N ALA A 172 -1.07 4.03 26.06
CA ALA A 172 -0.08 3.04 25.66
C ALA A 172 0.55 2.28 26.82
N ALA A 173 0.78 2.94 27.96
CA ALA A 173 1.41 2.32 29.13
C ALA A 173 0.49 1.27 29.79
N GLY A 174 1.09 0.21 30.32
CA GLY A 174 0.39 -0.85 31.05
C GLY A 174 0.95 -2.24 30.73
N THR A 175 0.25 -3.27 31.20
CA THR A 175 0.60 -4.67 30.96
C THR A 175 -0.10 -5.19 29.72
N TYR A 176 0.66 -5.92 28.91
CA TYR A 176 0.23 -6.53 27.64
C TYR A 176 0.43 -8.03 27.68
N VAL A 177 -0.39 -8.77 26.97
CA VAL A 177 -0.16 -10.18 26.68
C VAL A 177 0.43 -10.32 25.28
N ILE A 178 1.43 -11.16 25.13
CA ILE A 178 2.01 -11.54 23.83
C ILE A 178 1.02 -12.46 23.13
N THR A 179 0.43 -12.00 22.02
CA THR A 179 -0.60 -12.73 21.26
C THR A 179 -0.03 -13.51 20.08
N ALA A 180 1.16 -13.15 19.62
CA ALA A 180 1.94 -13.91 18.65
C ALA A 180 3.42 -13.58 18.78
N ASP A 181 4.21 -14.63 18.90
CA ASP A 181 5.68 -14.57 18.87
C ASP A 181 6.20 -15.85 18.22
N ASN A 182 6.67 -15.70 17.00
CA ASN A 182 7.20 -16.84 16.22
C ASN A 182 8.72 -16.99 16.39
N TRP A 183 9.34 -16.12 17.19
CA TRP A 183 10.77 -16.16 17.48
C TRP A 183 11.07 -16.81 18.82
N ASP A 184 10.63 -16.17 19.90
CA ASP A 184 10.90 -16.59 21.28
C ASP A 184 9.90 -17.65 21.79
N GLY A 185 8.75 -17.78 21.10
CA GLY A 185 7.69 -18.71 21.48
C GLY A 185 6.90 -18.26 22.72
N ALA A 186 6.98 -16.99 23.08
CA ALA A 186 6.44 -16.41 24.32
C ALA A 186 4.94 -16.09 24.24
N THR A 187 4.18 -16.68 23.31
CA THR A 187 2.73 -16.44 23.22
C THR A 187 2.02 -16.83 24.52
N GLY A 188 1.26 -15.88 25.09
CA GLY A 188 0.58 -16.01 26.36
C GLY A 188 1.32 -15.37 27.56
N GLU A 189 2.60 -15.09 27.41
CA GLU A 189 3.39 -14.39 28.44
C GLU A 189 3.02 -12.90 28.49
N THR A 190 3.37 -12.26 29.61
CA THR A 190 3.11 -10.82 29.81
C THR A 190 4.33 -9.96 29.58
N CYS A 191 4.10 -8.76 29.10
CA CYS A 191 5.09 -7.74 28.83
C CYS A 191 4.63 -6.40 29.40
N ASP A 192 5.47 -5.73 30.18
CA ASP A 192 5.15 -4.40 30.70
C ASP A 192 5.63 -3.31 29.75
N VAL A 193 4.76 -2.35 29.49
CA VAL A 193 5.00 -1.24 28.58
C VAL A 193 4.98 0.07 29.34
N THR A 194 6.07 0.81 29.25
CA THR A 194 6.13 2.24 29.62
C THR A 194 6.23 3.08 28.35
N ALA A 195 5.71 4.30 28.38
CA ALA A 195 5.65 5.14 27.18
C ALA A 195 5.92 6.61 27.49
N THR A 196 6.59 7.28 26.56
CA THR A 196 6.79 8.74 26.47
C THR A 196 6.13 9.26 25.21
N ALA A 197 6.23 10.57 24.93
CA ALA A 197 5.60 11.16 23.74
C ALA A 197 6.06 10.54 22.39
N THR A 198 7.27 10.01 22.32
CA THR A 198 7.89 9.51 21.08
C THR A 198 8.57 8.16 21.24
N SER A 199 8.39 7.49 22.37
CA SER A 199 8.98 6.17 22.62
C SER A 199 8.11 5.27 23.47
N ALA A 200 8.32 3.98 23.35
CA ALA A 200 7.79 2.98 24.27
C ALA A 200 8.90 1.97 24.60
N THR A 201 8.86 1.47 25.83
CA THR A 201 9.82 0.47 26.33
C THR A 201 9.03 -0.76 26.74
N LEU A 202 9.37 -1.91 26.16
CA LEU A 202 8.75 -3.20 26.37
C LEU A 202 9.68 -4.04 27.25
N THR A 203 9.36 -4.16 28.54
CA THR A 203 10.07 -5.03 29.48
C THR A 203 9.48 -6.43 29.35
N TYR A 204 10.35 -7.45 29.23
CA TYR A 204 9.95 -8.84 28.95
C TYR A 204 9.33 -9.07 27.57
N ALA A 205 9.70 -8.27 26.55
CA ALA A 205 9.31 -8.55 25.16
C ALA A 205 9.84 -9.93 24.67
N PHE A 206 10.94 -10.37 25.23
CA PHE A 206 11.57 -11.68 24.99
C PHE A 206 11.88 -12.35 26.35
N PRO A 207 10.88 -12.96 27.01
CA PRO A 207 11.00 -13.44 28.37
C PRO A 207 11.93 -14.66 28.51
N TYR A 208 12.15 -15.41 27.43
CA TYR A 208 13.05 -16.58 27.43
C TYR A 208 14.50 -16.24 27.08
N ALA A 209 14.77 -15.01 26.63
CA ALA A 209 16.14 -14.52 26.48
C ALA A 209 16.76 -14.14 27.85
N ALA A 210 17.93 -14.66 28.15
CA ALA A 210 18.63 -14.42 29.42
C ALA A 210 19.56 -13.19 29.35
N PRO A 211 19.69 -12.36 30.39
CA PRO A 211 18.81 -12.35 31.59
C PRO A 211 17.47 -11.68 31.27
N PRO A 212 16.34 -12.28 31.69
CA PRO A 212 15.01 -11.74 31.39
C PRO A 212 14.82 -10.32 31.91
N GLY A 213 14.24 -9.44 31.07
CA GLY A 213 13.86 -8.08 31.45
C GLY A 213 15.00 -7.08 31.68
N VAL A 214 16.26 -7.51 31.61
CA VAL A 214 17.42 -6.62 31.83
C VAL A 214 17.67 -5.69 30.63
N ASN A 215 17.41 -6.17 29.41
CA ASN A 215 17.53 -5.39 28.20
C ASN A 215 16.14 -5.27 27.52
N PRO A 216 15.32 -4.28 27.91
CA PRO A 216 14.00 -4.09 27.36
C PRO A 216 14.09 -3.67 25.89
N LEU A 217 13.06 -4.02 25.10
CA LEU A 217 12.94 -3.57 23.73
C LEU A 217 12.43 -2.12 23.68
N VAL A 218 13.24 -1.23 23.15
CA VAL A 218 12.89 0.21 23.01
C VAL A 218 12.39 0.49 21.60
N LEU A 219 11.23 1.11 21.52
CA LEU A 219 10.56 1.52 20.30
C LEU A 219 10.65 3.05 20.15
N THR A 220 10.99 3.53 18.95
CA THR A 220 10.73 4.93 18.59
C THR A 220 9.37 4.99 17.91
N VAL A 221 8.49 5.85 18.40
CA VAL A 221 7.10 5.92 17.94
C VAL A 221 6.81 7.27 17.28
N ASN A 222 6.22 7.24 16.10
CA ASN A 222 5.68 8.44 15.46
C ASN A 222 4.35 8.81 16.14
N ALA A 223 4.33 9.95 16.81
CA ALA A 223 3.16 10.39 17.58
C ALA A 223 1.88 10.56 16.77
N ALA A 224 2.00 10.97 15.49
CA ALA A 224 0.83 11.22 14.64
C ALA A 224 0.19 9.94 14.07
N THR A 225 0.97 8.87 13.91
CA THR A 225 0.50 7.66 13.19
C THR A 225 0.55 6.38 14.01
N GLY A 226 1.25 6.38 15.15
CA GLY A 226 1.58 5.16 15.89
C GLY A 226 2.60 4.27 15.17
N GLY A 227 3.19 4.73 14.06
CA GLY A 227 4.25 4.00 13.37
C GLY A 227 5.48 3.81 14.26
N VAL A 228 6.06 2.61 14.26
CA VAL A 228 7.17 2.22 15.12
C VAL A 228 8.42 1.92 14.30
N THR A 229 9.56 2.39 14.80
CA THR A 229 10.89 1.95 14.36
C THR A 229 11.63 1.34 15.56
N VAL A 230 12.26 0.19 15.34
CA VAL A 230 13.13 -0.48 16.31
C VAL A 230 14.55 -0.39 15.79
N ALA A 231 15.35 0.48 16.38
CA ALA A 231 16.78 0.55 16.09
C ALA A 231 17.47 -0.73 16.56
N LYS A 232 18.58 -1.11 15.92
CA LYS A 232 19.35 -2.30 16.33
C LYS A 232 19.73 -2.19 17.81
N GLN A 233 19.27 -3.13 18.61
CA GLN A 233 19.52 -3.19 20.05
C GLN A 233 19.62 -4.62 20.53
N THR A 234 20.51 -4.86 21.52
CA THR A 234 20.67 -6.16 22.14
C THR A 234 19.55 -6.40 23.15
N TYR A 235 18.96 -7.60 23.17
CA TYR A 235 17.89 -7.94 24.10
C TYR A 235 18.20 -9.16 24.98
N GLY A 236 19.15 -10.02 24.64
CA GLY A 236 19.50 -11.16 25.51
C GLY A 236 20.27 -12.27 24.79
N SER A 237 20.34 -13.42 25.45
CA SER A 237 21.05 -14.61 24.99
C SER A 237 20.21 -15.86 25.26
N TYR A 238 20.39 -16.92 24.42
CA TYR A 238 19.70 -18.20 24.54
C TYR A 238 20.62 -19.35 24.91
N GLY A 239 21.77 -19.06 25.57
CA GLY A 239 22.75 -20.01 26.00
C GLY A 239 24.04 -19.97 25.21
N THR A 240 24.95 -20.93 25.50
CA THR A 240 26.28 -20.99 24.89
C THR A 240 26.20 -21.14 23.36
N GLY A 241 26.88 -20.25 22.65
CA GLY A 241 26.86 -20.18 21.19
C GLY A 241 25.67 -19.35 20.62
N PHE A 242 24.76 -18.91 21.48
CA PHE A 242 23.60 -18.10 21.13
C PHE A 242 23.52 -16.85 22.02
N GLU A 243 24.63 -16.09 22.06
CA GLU A 243 24.75 -14.91 22.90
C GLU A 243 24.47 -13.62 22.15
N ASN A 244 24.10 -12.57 22.92
CA ASN A 244 24.01 -11.19 22.48
C ASN A 244 23.13 -10.98 21.24
N PHE A 245 21.94 -11.56 21.24
CA PHE A 245 20.99 -11.35 20.16
C PHE A 245 20.54 -9.91 20.08
N THR A 246 20.46 -9.41 18.86
CA THR A 246 19.95 -8.08 18.54
C THR A 246 18.65 -8.18 17.76
N ALA A 247 17.73 -7.23 18.00
CA ALA A 247 16.55 -7.01 17.19
C ALA A 247 16.61 -5.66 16.49
N THR A 248 16.09 -5.63 15.26
CA THR A 248 15.83 -4.40 14.50
C THR A 248 14.54 -4.59 13.70
N GLY A 249 13.79 -3.53 13.44
CA GLY A 249 12.56 -3.67 12.67
C GLY A 249 11.64 -2.47 12.70
N SER A 250 10.37 -2.71 12.40
CA SER A 250 9.34 -1.68 12.35
C SER A 250 7.95 -2.27 12.61
N GLY A 251 6.95 -1.40 12.75
CA GLY A 251 5.57 -1.82 12.95
C GLY A 251 4.67 -0.67 13.35
N PHE A 252 3.66 -0.99 14.15
CA PHE A 252 2.68 -0.03 14.67
C PHE A 252 2.38 -0.27 16.13
N PHE A 253 2.14 0.82 16.86
CA PHE A 253 1.61 0.82 18.21
C PHE A 253 0.28 1.60 18.20
N PHE A 254 -0.82 0.89 18.13
CA PHE A 254 -2.16 1.46 18.16
C PHE A 254 -2.63 1.67 19.61
N SER A 255 -2.26 2.78 20.21
CA SER A 255 -2.61 3.09 21.61
C SER A 255 -4.12 3.19 21.84
N CYS A 256 -4.91 3.54 20.82
CA CYS A 256 -6.38 3.60 20.90
C CYS A 256 -7.05 2.22 21.00
N THR A 257 -6.38 1.15 20.58
CA THR A 257 -6.89 -0.23 20.71
C THR A 257 -6.03 -1.08 21.64
N GLY A 258 -4.93 -0.54 22.15
CA GLY A 258 -3.99 -1.29 22.97
C GLY A 258 -3.29 -2.42 22.22
N GLN A 259 -3.02 -2.25 20.94
CA GLN A 259 -2.35 -3.26 20.12
C GLN A 259 -0.98 -2.81 19.67
N ILE A 260 -0.01 -3.72 19.74
CA ILE A 260 1.34 -3.56 19.18
C ILE A 260 1.56 -4.66 18.15
N THR A 261 2.02 -4.28 16.97
CA THR A 261 2.37 -5.23 15.89
C THR A 261 3.73 -4.85 15.36
N LEU A 262 4.72 -5.72 15.55
CA LEU A 262 6.09 -5.52 15.11
C LEU A 262 6.51 -6.62 14.14
N SER A 263 7.42 -6.28 13.24
CA SER A 263 8.17 -7.22 12.39
C SER A 263 9.65 -7.02 12.70
N LEU A 264 10.26 -8.01 13.34
CA LEU A 264 11.58 -7.91 13.93
C LEU A 264 12.57 -8.89 13.27
N THR A 265 13.71 -8.38 12.85
CA THR A 265 14.83 -9.17 12.34
C THR A 265 15.80 -9.44 13.47
N HIS A 266 16.15 -10.73 13.67
CA HIS A 266 17.00 -11.21 14.75
C HIS A 266 18.38 -11.61 14.23
N VAL A 267 19.42 -11.16 14.93
CA VAL A 267 20.83 -11.45 14.59
C VAL A 267 21.59 -11.77 15.88
N SER A 268 22.36 -12.86 15.89
CA SER A 268 23.23 -13.20 17.02
C SER A 268 24.42 -12.25 17.15
N GLY A 269 25.06 -12.23 18.31
CA GLY A 269 26.29 -11.46 18.55
C GLY A 269 27.43 -11.82 17.60
N GLY A 270 27.47 -13.06 17.09
CA GLY A 270 28.37 -13.50 16.04
C GLY A 270 28.02 -13.06 14.62
N GLY A 271 26.94 -12.30 14.43
CA GLY A 271 26.53 -11.76 13.13
C GLY A 271 25.66 -12.70 12.29
N THR A 272 25.29 -13.87 12.78
CA THR A 272 24.40 -14.78 12.06
C THR A 272 22.96 -14.26 12.11
N GLY A 273 22.36 -14.06 10.94
CA GLY A 273 20.95 -13.68 10.79
C GLY A 273 20.02 -14.88 10.91
N TYR A 274 18.93 -14.72 11.64
CA TYR A 274 17.91 -15.76 11.86
C TYR A 274 16.57 -15.48 11.20
N GLY A 275 16.45 -14.35 10.49
CA GLY A 275 15.24 -13.98 9.77
C GLY A 275 14.41 -12.92 10.49
N THR A 276 13.24 -12.67 9.90
CA THR A 276 12.29 -11.65 10.37
C THR A 276 11.01 -12.33 10.83
N TYR A 277 10.57 -12.02 12.05
CA TYR A 277 9.41 -12.64 12.69
C TYR A 277 8.44 -11.60 13.25
N PRO A 278 7.14 -11.90 13.27
CA PRO A 278 6.15 -11.05 13.90
C PRO A 278 6.20 -11.18 15.42
N LEU A 279 6.08 -10.04 16.11
CA LEU A 279 5.77 -9.96 17.54
C LEU A 279 4.50 -9.13 17.69
N ARG A 280 3.44 -9.70 18.29
CA ARG A 280 2.17 -9.02 18.51
C ARG A 280 1.78 -9.07 19.96
N LEU A 281 1.30 -7.92 20.49
CA LEU A 281 0.85 -7.79 21.84
C LEU A 281 -0.52 -7.12 21.90
N SER A 282 -1.32 -7.47 22.90
CA SER A 282 -2.60 -6.83 23.20
C SER A 282 -2.64 -6.41 24.66
N LYS A 283 -3.10 -5.20 24.93
CA LYS A 283 -3.24 -4.67 26.29
C LYS A 283 -4.27 -5.48 27.07
N LEU A 284 -3.97 -5.77 28.34
CA LEU A 284 -4.87 -6.44 29.28
C LEU A 284 -5.93 -5.51 29.85
#